data_aade0aab4c0ef1eb60822cf2989662a9
#
_entry.id   aade0aab4c0ef1eb60822cf2989662a9
#
_cell.length_a   1.000
_cell.length_b   1.000
_cell.length_c   1.000
_cell.angle_alpha   90.00
_cell.angle_beta   90.00
_cell.angle_gamma   90.00
#
_symmetry.space_group_name_H-M   'P 1'
#
loop_
_entity.id
_entity.type
_entity.pdbx_description
1 polymer ?
#
loop_
_entity_poly.entity_id
_entity_poly.type
_entity_poly.pdbx_seq_one_letter_code
_entity_poly.pdbx_strand_id
1 'polypeptide(L)'
;MKLKKLLAFGLALVMCLAMAACGTNPDEKAEPASITVTENWDFSVGFYPVITPMVSSTYGAGFWSRNFYNTLVSYDDNGKIQGELAETWEISDDGKTYTFHLRDGVKFSDGTPLTSEAVKMTLEAVVTHLGPQNGAFGKLTTLFDKLETPDEKTFVMTLKTPYYAALDNLTMALPLGIVNPAAFEGGVEKAYENCVSATMGTGPYMFDRVEGDTYTFIRNPYYWGEAPEVDEFKVKAVSYTHLTLPTNPRG
;
A
#
# COMPACT_ATOMS: atom_id res chain seq x y z
N MET A 1 -53.06 45.09 -2.12
CA MET A 1 -51.80 44.55 -1.45
C MET A 1 -51.90 43.13 -0.98
N LYS A 2 -53.03 42.51 -0.73
CA LYS A 2 -53.21 41.17 -0.21
C LYS A 2 -52.99 40.04 -1.27
N LEU A 3 -53.34 40.28 -2.52
CA LEU A 3 -53.26 39.28 -3.61
C LEU A 3 -51.82 38.97 -4.05
N LYS A 4 -50.94 40.00 -4.07
CA LYS A 4 -49.50 39.82 -4.43
C LYS A 4 -48.71 39.02 -3.36
N LYS A 5 -49.12 39.14 -2.08
CA LYS A 5 -48.51 38.36 -0.99
C LYS A 5 -48.93 36.90 -1.01
N LEU A 6 -50.17 36.60 -1.42
CA LEU A 6 -50.64 35.21 -1.59
C LEU A 6 -49.96 34.50 -2.77
N LEU A 7 -49.71 35.20 -3.88
CA LEU A 7 -48.98 34.65 -5.03
C LEU A 7 -47.51 34.36 -4.69
N ALA A 8 -46.85 35.24 -3.92
CA ALA A 8 -45.48 35.03 -3.49
C ALA A 8 -45.35 33.84 -2.52
N PHE A 9 -46.32 33.63 -1.62
CA PHE A 9 -46.33 32.47 -0.71
C PHE A 9 -46.62 31.16 -1.46
N GLY A 10 -47.48 31.17 -2.47
CA GLY A 10 -47.77 30.00 -3.31
C GLY A 10 -46.55 29.56 -4.14
N LEU A 11 -45.80 30.55 -4.68
CA LEU A 11 -44.59 30.25 -5.47
C LEU A 11 -43.43 29.70 -4.60
N ALA A 12 -43.27 30.22 -3.38
CA ALA A 12 -42.28 29.73 -2.42
C ALA A 12 -42.63 28.31 -1.94
N LEU A 13 -43.89 27.99 -1.72
CA LEU A 13 -44.34 26.66 -1.33
C LEU A 13 -44.11 25.62 -2.44
N VAL A 14 -44.35 26.00 -3.70
CA VAL A 14 -44.09 25.14 -4.88
C VAL A 14 -42.60 24.92 -5.08
N MET A 15 -41.72 25.92 -4.85
CA MET A 15 -40.27 25.74 -4.89
C MET A 15 -39.76 24.88 -3.75
N CYS A 16 -40.31 24.97 -2.54
CA CYS A 16 -39.96 24.07 -1.44
C CYS A 16 -40.40 22.61 -1.69
N LEU A 17 -41.57 22.44 -2.32
CA LEU A 17 -42.05 21.10 -2.71
C LEU A 17 -41.24 20.50 -3.88
N ALA A 18 -40.75 21.33 -4.81
CA ALA A 18 -39.88 20.88 -5.89
C ALA A 18 -38.49 20.49 -5.40
N MET A 19 -37.94 21.10 -4.34
CA MET A 19 -36.69 20.69 -3.71
C MET A 19 -36.83 19.42 -2.83
N ALA A 20 -38.07 19.18 -2.32
CA ALA A 20 -38.35 17.93 -1.59
C ALA A 20 -38.63 16.73 -2.52
N ALA A 21 -38.85 16.97 -3.83
CA ALA A 21 -39.03 15.92 -4.85
C ALA A 21 -37.73 15.43 -5.48
N CYS A 22 -36.56 16.00 -5.15
CA CYS A 22 -35.26 15.37 -5.27
C CYS A 22 -35.01 14.49 -4.05
N GLY A 23 -35.96 13.56 -3.78
CA GLY A 23 -35.81 12.52 -2.81
C GLY A 23 -34.77 11.56 -3.35
N THR A 24 -33.60 11.52 -2.75
CA THR A 24 -32.72 10.36 -2.81
C THR A 24 -33.55 9.15 -2.42
N ASN A 25 -33.69 8.21 -3.33
CA ASN A 25 -34.32 6.92 -3.07
C ASN A 25 -33.58 6.31 -1.86
N PRO A 26 -34.25 6.02 -0.72
CA PRO A 26 -33.54 5.49 0.45
C PRO A 26 -32.89 4.13 0.20
N ASP A 27 -33.17 3.48 -0.94
CA ASP A 27 -32.58 2.22 -1.37
C ASP A 27 -31.50 2.39 -2.45
N GLU A 28 -31.21 3.60 -2.92
CA GLU A 28 -30.13 3.86 -3.84
C GLU A 28 -28.83 3.89 -3.03
N LYS A 29 -28.12 2.75 -3.00
CA LYS A 29 -26.73 2.74 -2.48
C LYS A 29 -25.96 3.79 -3.24
N ALA A 30 -25.44 4.79 -2.52
CA ALA A 30 -24.54 5.77 -3.11
C ALA A 30 -23.45 5.01 -3.89
N GLU A 31 -23.21 5.42 -5.14
CA GLU A 31 -22.10 4.89 -5.92
C GLU A 31 -20.81 5.07 -5.10
N PRO A 32 -19.94 4.05 -5.04
CA PRO A 32 -18.71 4.15 -4.28
C PRO A 32 -17.85 5.30 -4.82
N ALA A 33 -17.29 6.09 -3.92
CA ALA A 33 -16.34 7.14 -4.31
C ALA A 33 -15.15 6.49 -5.01
N SER A 34 -15.03 6.72 -6.32
CA SER A 34 -14.07 6.04 -7.20
C SER A 34 -13.22 7.02 -7.98
N ILE A 35 -11.91 6.76 -8.10
CA ILE A 35 -11.00 7.46 -8.99
C ILE A 35 -10.36 6.48 -9.96
N THR A 36 -10.07 6.94 -11.18
CA THR A 36 -9.33 6.17 -12.19
C THR A 36 -8.08 6.92 -12.58
N VAL A 37 -6.96 6.24 -12.52
CA VAL A 37 -5.64 6.74 -12.93
C VAL A 37 -5.16 5.91 -14.11
N THR A 38 -4.48 6.54 -15.05
CA THR A 38 -3.81 5.83 -16.15
C THR A 38 -2.33 5.70 -15.85
N GLU A 39 -1.78 4.50 -16.09
CA GLU A 39 -0.37 4.19 -15.86
C GLU A 39 0.19 3.45 -17.07
N ASN A 40 1.48 3.67 -17.39
CA ASN A 40 2.15 2.97 -18.47
C ASN A 40 2.75 1.60 -18.06
N TRP A 41 2.59 1.23 -16.81
CA TRP A 41 3.00 -0.05 -16.25
C TRP A 41 1.77 -0.89 -15.93
N ASP A 42 1.88 -2.20 -16.10
CA ASP A 42 0.86 -3.14 -15.67
C ASP A 42 1.23 -3.83 -14.35
N PHE A 43 0.30 -4.59 -13.81
CA PHE A 43 0.50 -5.41 -12.61
C PHE A 43 0.51 -6.91 -12.93
N SER A 44 0.81 -7.29 -14.18
CA SER A 44 0.76 -8.68 -14.64
C SER A 44 1.68 -9.62 -13.88
N VAL A 45 2.74 -9.07 -13.27
CA VAL A 45 3.67 -9.82 -12.41
C VAL A 45 3.24 -9.88 -10.94
N GLY A 46 2.08 -9.28 -10.61
CA GLY A 46 1.51 -9.27 -9.26
C GLY A 46 2.02 -8.12 -8.39
N PHE A 47 1.83 -8.30 -7.09
CA PHE A 47 1.95 -7.23 -6.10
C PHE A 47 3.07 -7.44 -5.07
N TYR A 48 3.88 -8.49 -5.20
CA TYR A 48 4.97 -8.74 -4.27
C TYR A 48 5.96 -7.56 -4.25
N PRO A 49 6.28 -6.97 -3.07
CA PRO A 49 7.01 -5.69 -3.02
C PRO A 49 8.51 -5.80 -3.28
N VAL A 50 9.06 -6.98 -3.52
CA VAL A 50 10.49 -7.15 -3.83
C VAL A 50 10.71 -7.16 -5.33
N ILE A 51 11.40 -6.13 -5.84
CA ILE A 51 11.80 -6.06 -7.25
C ILE A 51 13.10 -6.83 -7.44
N THR A 52 13.10 -7.74 -8.39
CA THR A 52 14.34 -8.38 -8.90
C THR A 52 14.53 -8.07 -10.37
N PRO A 53 15.75 -8.21 -10.93
CA PRO A 53 15.99 -8.02 -12.36
C PRO A 53 15.19 -8.96 -13.25
N MET A 54 14.78 -10.11 -12.70
CA MET A 54 13.97 -11.09 -13.43
C MET A 54 12.50 -10.64 -13.56
N VAL A 55 12.10 -9.62 -12.79
CA VAL A 55 10.73 -9.08 -12.73
C VAL A 55 10.78 -7.58 -13.02
N SER A 56 11.38 -7.21 -14.15
CA SER A 56 11.61 -5.81 -14.53
C SER A 56 10.33 -5.00 -14.79
N SER A 57 9.19 -5.67 -14.98
CA SER A 57 7.86 -5.04 -15.12
C SER A 57 7.20 -4.68 -13.80
N THR A 58 7.84 -4.97 -12.66
CA THR A 58 7.30 -4.70 -11.31
C THR A 58 7.28 -3.22 -10.93
N TYR A 59 7.73 -2.32 -11.79
CA TYR A 59 7.71 -0.90 -11.50
C TYR A 59 6.30 -0.38 -11.19
N GLY A 60 5.27 -0.89 -11.86
CA GLY A 60 3.88 -0.54 -11.57
C GLY A 60 3.52 -0.85 -10.11
N ALA A 61 3.71 -2.08 -9.66
CA ALA A 61 3.45 -2.48 -8.28
C ALA A 61 4.33 -1.69 -7.29
N GLY A 62 5.56 -1.32 -7.67
CA GLY A 62 6.48 -0.54 -6.86
C GLY A 62 5.95 0.85 -6.51
N PHE A 63 5.47 1.61 -7.49
CA PHE A 63 4.92 2.95 -7.27
C PHE A 63 3.67 2.95 -6.37
N TRP A 64 2.88 1.86 -6.45
CA TRP A 64 1.63 1.72 -5.71
C TRP A 64 1.79 0.96 -4.40
N SER A 65 2.98 0.41 -4.09
CA SER A 65 3.25 -0.48 -2.95
C SER A 65 2.78 0.07 -1.60
N ARG A 66 2.91 1.38 -1.38
CA ARG A 66 2.46 2.05 -0.14
C ARG A 66 0.94 1.99 0.09
N ASN A 67 0.15 1.75 -0.96
CA ASN A 67 -1.28 1.54 -0.80
C ASN A 67 -1.60 0.15 -0.26
N PHE A 68 -0.66 -0.80 -0.38
CA PHE A 68 -0.87 -2.21 -0.06
C PHE A 68 -0.06 -2.67 1.14
N TYR A 69 1.14 -2.09 1.34
CA TYR A 69 2.11 -2.54 2.33
C TYR A 69 2.56 -1.39 3.23
N ASN A 70 2.49 -1.61 4.52
CA ASN A 70 3.13 -0.74 5.51
C ASN A 70 4.52 -1.27 5.86
N THR A 71 5.33 -0.39 6.43
CA THR A 71 6.68 -0.66 6.92
C THR A 71 6.73 -0.58 8.44
N LEU A 72 7.86 -0.94 9.06
CA LEU A 72 7.99 -0.82 10.52
C LEU A 72 7.88 0.64 10.97
N VAL A 73 8.49 1.55 10.22
CA VAL A 73 8.51 2.99 10.48
C VAL A 73 8.25 3.75 9.19
N SER A 74 7.73 4.96 9.28
CA SER A 74 7.46 5.84 8.14
C SER A 74 7.95 7.25 8.41
N TYR A 75 7.86 8.14 7.42
CA TYR A 75 8.04 9.57 7.64
C TYR A 75 6.70 10.25 7.95
N ASP A 76 6.73 11.19 8.88
CA ASP A 76 5.64 12.15 9.07
C ASP A 76 5.69 13.26 7.98
N ASP A 77 4.71 14.16 7.99
CA ASP A 77 4.61 15.27 7.02
C ASP A 77 5.79 16.27 7.11
N ASN A 78 6.57 16.23 8.17
CA ASN A 78 7.75 17.05 8.36
C ASN A 78 9.05 16.32 7.99
N GLY A 79 8.97 15.09 7.49
CA GLY A 79 10.11 14.26 7.15
C GLY A 79 10.83 13.66 8.36
N LYS A 80 10.17 13.60 9.53
CA LYS A 80 10.69 12.93 10.71
C LYS A 80 10.19 11.48 10.75
N ILE A 81 11.07 10.57 11.15
CA ILE A 81 10.71 9.15 11.32
C ILE A 81 9.73 9.00 12.49
N GLN A 82 8.65 8.29 12.23
CA GLN A 82 7.61 7.92 13.17
C GLN A 82 7.30 6.42 13.10
N GLY A 83 6.61 5.91 14.13
CA GLY A 83 6.14 4.53 14.12
C GLY A 83 5.03 4.30 13.08
N GLU A 84 5.10 3.17 12.38
CA GLU A 84 4.04 2.70 11.49
C GLU A 84 3.52 1.35 12.01
N LEU A 85 4.04 0.21 11.57
CA LEU A 85 3.71 -1.09 12.15
C LEU A 85 4.37 -1.31 13.52
N ALA A 86 5.55 -0.74 13.74
CA ALA A 86 6.13 -0.62 15.07
C ALA A 86 5.59 0.66 15.74
N GLU A 87 4.97 0.54 16.89
CA GLU A 87 4.50 1.69 17.67
C GLU A 87 5.67 2.45 18.30
N THR A 88 6.67 1.71 18.80
CA THR A 88 7.90 2.23 19.39
C THR A 88 9.09 1.36 19.02
N TRP A 89 10.28 1.90 19.21
CA TRP A 89 11.53 1.14 19.08
C TRP A 89 12.61 1.69 20.00
N GLU A 90 13.58 0.83 20.28
CA GLU A 90 14.78 1.15 21.05
C GLU A 90 16.03 0.83 20.23
N ILE A 91 17.09 1.58 20.44
CA ILE A 91 18.38 1.36 19.79
C ILE A 91 19.44 1.21 20.89
N SER A 92 20.24 0.14 20.83
CA SER A 92 21.35 -0.06 21.76
C SER A 92 22.41 1.05 21.66
N ASP A 93 23.15 1.28 22.73
CA ASP A 93 24.18 2.32 22.83
C ASP A 93 25.27 2.19 21.74
N ASP A 94 25.54 0.96 21.30
CA ASP A 94 26.49 0.69 20.21
C ASP A 94 25.91 0.86 18.80
N GLY A 95 24.63 1.23 18.70
CA GLY A 95 23.92 1.48 17.44
C GLY A 95 23.71 0.26 16.56
N LYS A 96 23.81 -0.95 17.10
CA LYS A 96 23.70 -2.18 16.31
C LYS A 96 22.39 -2.92 16.48
N THR A 97 21.78 -2.87 17.67
CA THR A 97 20.55 -3.62 17.97
C THR A 97 19.36 -2.67 18.00
N TYR A 98 18.34 -3.03 17.25
CA TYR A 98 17.07 -2.32 17.16
C TYR A 98 15.98 -3.26 17.66
N THR A 99 15.27 -2.88 18.72
CA THR A 99 14.13 -3.61 19.27
C THR A 99 12.87 -2.85 18.91
N PHE A 100 11.99 -3.47 18.12
CA PHE A 100 10.73 -2.89 17.67
C PHE A 100 9.58 -3.53 18.42
N HIS A 101 8.66 -2.71 18.93
CA HIS A 101 7.41 -3.13 19.55
C HIS A 101 6.27 -2.92 18.58
N LEU A 102 5.67 -4.00 18.10
CA LEU A 102 4.63 -3.96 17.08
C LEU A 102 3.31 -3.46 17.66
N ARG A 103 2.61 -2.68 16.85
CA ARG A 103 1.28 -2.15 17.15
C ARG A 103 0.26 -3.28 17.36
N ASP A 104 -0.62 -3.10 18.35
CA ASP A 104 -1.71 -4.04 18.59
C ASP A 104 -2.83 -3.92 17.54
N GLY A 105 -3.53 -5.02 17.30
CA GLY A 105 -4.72 -5.07 16.47
C GLY A 105 -4.48 -4.96 14.96
N VAL A 106 -3.24 -4.79 14.49
CA VAL A 106 -2.92 -4.77 13.07
C VAL A 106 -3.18 -6.13 12.45
N LYS A 107 -3.85 -6.11 11.28
CA LYS A 107 -4.15 -7.30 10.49
C LYS A 107 -3.73 -7.12 9.03
N PHE A 108 -3.40 -8.21 8.38
CA PHE A 108 -3.24 -8.28 6.94
C PHE A 108 -4.59 -8.21 6.21
N SER A 109 -4.56 -8.06 4.90
CA SER A 109 -5.75 -7.94 4.05
C SER A 109 -6.66 -9.16 4.04
N ASP A 110 -6.18 -10.31 4.51
CA ASP A 110 -6.96 -11.54 4.73
C ASP A 110 -7.53 -11.68 6.15
N GLY A 111 -7.25 -10.70 7.03
CA GLY A 111 -7.71 -10.68 8.43
C GLY A 111 -6.76 -11.39 9.40
N THR A 112 -5.67 -12.01 8.95
CA THR A 112 -4.68 -12.63 9.85
C THR A 112 -3.89 -11.55 10.63
N PRO A 113 -3.49 -11.81 11.88
CA PRO A 113 -2.81 -10.81 12.70
C PRO A 113 -1.36 -10.59 12.24
N LEU A 114 -0.87 -9.35 12.38
CA LEU A 114 0.54 -9.03 12.27
C LEU A 114 1.31 -9.57 13.48
N THR A 115 2.39 -10.30 13.19
CA THR A 115 3.31 -10.83 14.21
C THR A 115 4.76 -10.46 13.87
N SER A 116 5.62 -10.52 14.88
CA SER A 116 7.09 -10.35 14.71
C SER A 116 7.68 -11.36 13.74
N GLU A 117 7.13 -12.58 13.70
CA GLU A 117 7.55 -13.62 12.75
C GLU A 117 7.26 -13.21 11.30
N ALA A 118 6.13 -12.55 11.03
CA ALA A 118 5.84 -12.02 9.69
C ALA A 118 6.89 -10.97 9.25
N VAL A 119 7.32 -10.11 10.18
CA VAL A 119 8.39 -9.14 9.93
C VAL A 119 9.70 -9.86 9.60
N LYS A 120 10.10 -10.82 10.42
CA LYS A 120 11.32 -11.62 10.21
C LYS A 120 11.30 -12.33 8.87
N MET A 121 10.24 -13.08 8.58
CA MET A 121 10.09 -13.82 7.31
C MET A 121 10.20 -12.88 6.11
N THR A 122 9.57 -11.70 6.18
CA THR A 122 9.66 -10.70 5.11
C THR A 122 11.10 -10.26 4.89
N LEU A 123 11.82 -9.86 5.94
CA LEU A 123 13.18 -9.35 5.81
C LEU A 123 14.18 -10.44 5.34
N GLU A 124 14.02 -11.67 5.78
CA GLU A 124 14.80 -12.83 5.30
C GLU A 124 14.51 -13.11 3.82
N ALA A 125 13.23 -13.06 3.41
CA ALA A 125 12.84 -13.23 2.03
C ALA A 125 13.40 -12.13 1.12
N VAL A 126 13.41 -10.86 1.57
CA VAL A 126 14.03 -9.75 0.84
C VAL A 126 15.50 -10.02 0.56
N VAL A 127 16.27 -10.45 1.56
CA VAL A 127 17.70 -10.80 1.37
C VAL A 127 17.86 -11.91 0.36
N THR A 128 17.04 -12.95 0.45
CA THR A 128 17.06 -14.10 -0.46
C THR A 128 16.75 -13.68 -1.91
N HIS A 129 15.69 -12.93 -2.12
CA HIS A 129 15.25 -12.51 -3.46
C HIS A 129 16.19 -11.49 -4.11
N LEU A 130 16.74 -10.55 -3.34
CA LEU A 130 17.72 -9.61 -3.87
C LEU A 130 19.04 -10.30 -4.25
N GLY A 131 19.41 -11.38 -3.53
CA GLY A 131 20.60 -12.17 -3.83
C GLY A 131 21.84 -11.32 -4.14
N PRO A 132 22.43 -11.41 -5.35
CA PRO A 132 23.59 -10.60 -5.76
C PRO A 132 23.33 -9.10 -5.79
N GLN A 133 22.05 -8.66 -5.83
CA GLN A 133 21.64 -7.26 -5.82
C GLN A 133 21.29 -6.76 -4.41
N ASN A 134 21.50 -7.58 -3.40
CA ASN A 134 21.32 -7.15 -2.02
C ASN A 134 22.15 -5.89 -1.74
N GLY A 135 21.48 -4.81 -1.29
CA GLY A 135 22.06 -3.49 -1.13
C GLY A 135 21.70 -2.47 -2.24
N ALA A 136 21.04 -2.88 -3.33
CA ALA A 136 20.58 -1.96 -4.38
C ALA A 136 19.51 -0.95 -3.88
N PHE A 137 18.72 -1.34 -2.87
CA PHE A 137 17.69 -0.51 -2.23
C PHE A 137 18.14 -0.01 -0.84
N GLY A 138 19.41 0.29 -0.68
CA GLY A 138 19.99 0.68 0.59
C GLY A 138 20.84 -0.42 1.22
N LYS A 139 21.72 -0.01 2.11
CA LYS A 139 22.76 -0.90 2.66
C LYS A 139 22.24 -1.80 3.77
N LEU A 140 21.09 -1.49 4.37
CA LEU A 140 20.61 -2.12 5.59
C LEU A 140 20.56 -3.66 5.49
N THR A 141 19.96 -4.19 4.43
CA THR A 141 19.77 -5.65 4.24
C THR A 141 21.09 -6.42 4.14
N THR A 142 22.18 -5.77 3.75
CA THR A 142 23.53 -6.38 3.72
C THR A 142 24.16 -6.48 5.09
N LEU A 143 23.65 -5.72 6.05
CA LEU A 143 24.21 -5.60 7.40
C LEU A 143 23.50 -6.47 8.43
N PHE A 144 22.43 -7.15 8.08
CA PHE A 144 21.76 -8.05 9.01
C PHE A 144 22.73 -9.11 9.54
N ASP A 145 22.81 -9.23 10.87
CA ASP A 145 23.52 -10.27 11.60
C ASP A 145 22.52 -11.28 12.16
N LYS A 146 21.52 -10.78 12.92
CA LYS A 146 20.42 -11.58 13.46
C LYS A 146 19.10 -10.87 13.32
N LEU A 147 18.05 -11.66 13.07
CA LEU A 147 16.64 -11.26 13.10
C LEU A 147 15.93 -12.20 14.07
N GLU A 148 15.42 -11.68 15.18
CA GLU A 148 14.87 -12.48 16.29
C GLU A 148 13.45 -12.03 16.63
N THR A 149 12.65 -13.00 17.09
CA THR A 149 11.23 -12.80 17.44
C THR A 149 11.01 -13.35 18.86
N PRO A 150 11.45 -12.62 19.91
CA PRO A 150 11.33 -13.10 21.29
C PRO A 150 9.89 -13.43 21.70
N ASP A 151 8.95 -12.71 21.15
CA ASP A 151 7.50 -12.92 21.27
C ASP A 151 6.77 -12.38 20.04
N GLU A 152 5.44 -12.55 19.98
CA GLU A 152 4.62 -12.18 18.81
C GLU A 152 4.63 -10.67 18.50
N LYS A 153 5.00 -9.83 19.46
CA LYS A 153 4.95 -8.36 19.34
C LYS A 153 6.31 -7.70 19.37
N THR A 154 7.36 -8.43 19.65
CA THR A 154 8.72 -7.90 19.72
C THR A 154 9.57 -8.47 18.60
N PHE A 155 10.07 -7.58 17.76
CA PHE A 155 11.02 -7.91 16.70
C PHE A 155 12.37 -7.28 17.00
N VAL A 156 13.44 -8.07 16.96
CA VAL A 156 14.81 -7.60 17.23
C VAL A 156 15.69 -7.79 16.00
N MET A 157 16.27 -6.69 15.54
CA MET A 157 17.20 -6.65 14.43
C MET A 157 18.59 -6.29 14.94
N THR A 158 19.57 -7.17 14.77
CA THR A 158 20.98 -6.90 15.07
C THR A 158 21.78 -6.74 13.79
N LEU A 159 22.60 -5.72 13.73
CA LEU A 159 23.46 -5.39 12.59
C LEU A 159 24.91 -5.75 12.88
N LYS A 160 25.64 -6.20 11.85
CA LYS A 160 27.10 -6.47 11.90
C LYS A 160 27.91 -5.23 12.32
N THR A 161 27.48 -4.05 11.86
CA THR A 161 28.09 -2.75 12.16
C THR A 161 27.00 -1.71 12.36
N PRO A 162 27.24 -0.65 13.16
CA PRO A 162 26.30 0.47 13.30
C PRO A 162 25.97 1.09 11.94
N TYR A 163 24.69 1.43 11.73
CA TYR A 163 24.24 2.06 10.49
C TYR A 163 23.18 3.13 10.76
N TYR A 164 23.58 4.39 10.69
CA TYR A 164 22.73 5.53 11.06
C TYR A 164 21.46 5.67 10.18
N ALA A 165 21.52 5.23 8.92
CA ALA A 165 20.37 5.25 8.01
C ALA A 165 19.49 3.97 8.10
N ALA A 166 19.59 3.19 9.18
CA ALA A 166 18.81 1.95 9.31
C ALA A 166 17.31 2.23 9.31
N LEU A 167 16.86 3.21 10.10
CA LEU A 167 15.45 3.58 10.16
C LEU A 167 14.96 4.18 8.84
N ASP A 168 15.78 5.03 8.18
CA ASP A 168 15.43 5.57 6.86
C ASP A 168 15.23 4.46 5.82
N ASN A 169 16.07 3.44 5.81
CA ASN A 169 15.89 2.30 4.91
C ASN A 169 14.59 1.54 5.26
N LEU A 170 14.25 1.39 6.54
CA LEU A 170 13.03 0.72 6.97
C LEU A 170 11.74 1.47 6.62
N THR A 171 11.79 2.71 6.13
CA THR A 171 10.62 3.41 5.60
C THR A 171 10.29 3.03 4.16
N MET A 172 11.12 2.25 3.49
CA MET A 172 10.97 1.92 2.07
C MET A 172 10.00 0.75 1.89
N ALA A 173 8.76 1.02 1.51
CA ALA A 173 7.78 -0.05 1.24
C ALA A 173 8.22 -0.98 0.08
N LEU A 174 9.10 -0.49 -0.78
CA LEU A 174 9.80 -1.26 -1.78
C LEU A 174 11.30 -1.25 -1.44
N PRO A 175 11.92 -2.37 -1.01
CA PRO A 175 11.39 -3.74 -0.92
C PRO A 175 10.94 -4.17 0.49
N LEU A 176 10.86 -3.27 1.48
CA LEU A 176 10.76 -3.61 2.90
C LEU A 176 9.33 -3.50 3.47
N GLY A 177 8.31 -3.42 2.60
CA GLY A 177 6.92 -3.54 3.01
C GLY A 177 6.64 -4.93 3.59
N ILE A 178 5.99 -4.98 4.75
CA ILE A 178 5.77 -6.25 5.47
C ILE A 178 4.66 -7.05 4.79
N VAL A 179 4.98 -8.31 4.50
CA VAL A 179 4.14 -9.24 3.74
C VAL A 179 3.57 -10.30 4.66
N ASN A 180 2.32 -10.70 4.41
CA ASN A 180 1.67 -11.81 5.09
C ASN A 180 2.50 -13.10 4.88
N PRO A 181 2.77 -13.89 5.93
CA PRO A 181 3.44 -15.19 5.82
C PRO A 181 2.82 -16.14 4.81
N ALA A 182 1.52 -16.05 4.53
CA ALA A 182 0.85 -16.84 3.49
C ALA A 182 1.47 -16.65 2.09
N ALA A 183 2.11 -15.51 1.82
CA ALA A 183 2.85 -15.29 0.58
C ALA A 183 4.02 -16.28 0.40
N PHE A 184 4.54 -16.83 1.49
CA PHE A 184 5.67 -17.75 1.48
C PHE A 184 5.26 -19.21 1.58
N GLU A 185 3.97 -19.53 1.47
CA GLU A 185 3.50 -20.91 1.43
C GLU A 185 4.10 -21.66 0.25
N GLY A 186 4.70 -22.83 0.54
CA GLY A 186 5.43 -23.63 -0.45
C GLY A 186 6.89 -23.21 -0.65
N GLY A 187 7.37 -22.23 0.12
CA GLY A 187 8.75 -21.70 0.10
C GLY A 187 8.84 -20.25 -0.33
N VAL A 188 9.94 -19.59 0.03
CA VAL A 188 10.14 -18.15 -0.23
C VAL A 188 10.03 -17.81 -1.73
N GLU A 189 10.45 -18.70 -2.61
CA GLU A 189 10.39 -18.52 -4.07
C GLU A 189 8.95 -18.46 -4.62
N LYS A 190 7.96 -18.92 -3.84
CA LYS A 190 6.56 -18.88 -4.23
C LYS A 190 5.91 -17.50 -4.01
N ALA A 191 6.59 -16.59 -3.32
CA ALA A 191 6.02 -15.28 -3.01
C ALA A 191 5.52 -14.52 -4.24
N TYR A 192 6.24 -14.60 -5.35
CA TYR A 192 5.80 -13.96 -6.61
C TYR A 192 4.51 -14.58 -7.15
N GLU A 193 4.40 -15.91 -7.17
CA GLU A 193 3.21 -16.62 -7.64
C GLU A 193 2.03 -16.35 -6.71
N ASN A 194 2.23 -16.41 -5.40
CA ASN A 194 1.19 -16.23 -4.40
C ASN A 194 0.65 -14.78 -4.35
N CYS A 195 1.47 -13.79 -4.74
CA CYS A 195 1.08 -12.39 -4.81
C CYS A 195 0.65 -11.91 -6.22
N VAL A 196 0.47 -12.81 -7.20
CA VAL A 196 0.06 -12.41 -8.56
C VAL A 196 -1.32 -11.77 -8.56
N SER A 197 -2.25 -12.29 -7.74
CA SER A 197 -3.64 -11.84 -7.67
C SER A 197 -4.07 -11.41 -6.26
N ALA A 198 -3.12 -11.08 -5.39
CA ALA A 198 -3.40 -10.68 -4.02
C ALA A 198 -2.36 -9.68 -3.50
N THR A 199 -2.84 -8.59 -2.91
CA THR A 199 -2.01 -7.66 -2.15
C THR A 199 -1.94 -8.16 -0.70
N MET A 200 -0.91 -8.91 -0.38
CA MET A 200 -0.77 -9.58 0.92
C MET A 200 -0.10 -8.68 1.98
N GLY A 201 -0.63 -7.49 2.18
CA GLY A 201 -0.08 -6.50 3.11
C GLY A 201 -1.10 -5.99 4.12
N THR A 202 -0.72 -4.95 4.86
CA THR A 202 -1.51 -4.31 5.92
C THR A 202 -2.01 -2.92 5.52
N GLY A 203 -1.79 -2.52 4.26
CA GLY A 203 -2.10 -1.18 3.76
C GLY A 203 -3.58 -0.88 3.61
N PRO A 204 -3.93 0.39 3.29
CA PRO A 204 -5.32 0.86 3.23
C PRO A 204 -6.15 0.26 2.11
N TYR A 205 -5.52 -0.24 1.05
CA TYR A 205 -6.21 -0.84 -0.09
C TYR A 205 -5.74 -2.26 -0.36
N MET A 206 -6.60 -3.03 -1.01
CA MET A 206 -6.31 -4.39 -1.47
C MET A 206 -6.80 -4.58 -2.89
N PHE A 207 -6.15 -5.49 -3.64
CA PHE A 207 -6.57 -5.87 -4.98
C PHE A 207 -7.92 -6.60 -4.93
N ASP A 208 -8.82 -6.21 -5.83
CA ASP A 208 -10.14 -6.83 -5.97
C ASP A 208 -10.21 -7.65 -7.27
N ARG A 209 -10.01 -6.99 -8.42
CA ARG A 209 -10.12 -7.63 -9.74
C ARG A 209 -9.36 -6.89 -10.83
N VAL A 210 -9.18 -7.58 -11.95
CA VAL A 210 -8.72 -6.99 -13.21
C VAL A 210 -9.75 -7.26 -14.31
N GLU A 211 -10.08 -6.22 -15.07
CA GLU A 211 -11.02 -6.27 -16.20
C GLU A 211 -10.33 -5.64 -17.42
N GLY A 212 -9.90 -6.48 -18.36
CA GLY A 212 -9.09 -6.05 -19.47
C GLY A 212 -7.74 -5.47 -19.03
N ASP A 213 -7.55 -4.18 -19.22
CA ASP A 213 -6.36 -3.41 -18.85
C ASP A 213 -6.54 -2.63 -17.54
N THR A 214 -7.66 -2.81 -16.85
CA THR A 214 -8.04 -2.02 -15.67
C THR A 214 -8.00 -2.88 -14.40
N TYR A 215 -7.13 -2.49 -13.48
CA TYR A 215 -6.97 -3.10 -12.16
C TYR A 215 -7.76 -2.28 -11.14
N THR A 216 -8.63 -2.96 -10.39
CA THR A 216 -9.47 -2.34 -9.35
C THR A 216 -8.96 -2.72 -7.98
N PHE A 217 -8.83 -1.72 -7.11
CA PHE A 217 -8.42 -1.85 -5.73
C PHE A 217 -9.50 -1.24 -4.83
N ILE A 218 -9.86 -1.96 -3.78
CA ILE A 218 -10.88 -1.55 -2.81
C ILE A 218 -10.26 -1.32 -1.45
N ARG A 219 -10.98 -0.62 -0.56
CA ARG A 219 -10.55 -0.46 0.83
C ARG A 219 -10.29 -1.81 1.47
N ASN A 220 -9.18 -1.90 2.18
CA ASN A 220 -8.90 -3.05 3.04
C ASN A 220 -9.80 -2.97 4.30
N PRO A 221 -10.74 -3.90 4.50
CA PRO A 221 -11.66 -3.84 5.64
C PRO A 221 -10.98 -4.07 6.99
N TYR A 222 -9.72 -4.55 6.98
CA TYR A 222 -8.90 -4.79 8.15
C TYR A 222 -7.85 -3.70 8.38
N TYR A 223 -7.90 -2.61 7.61
CA TYR A 223 -6.92 -1.54 7.76
C TYR A 223 -6.99 -0.93 9.16
N TRP A 224 -5.84 -0.81 9.80
CA TRP A 224 -5.67 -0.38 11.18
C TRP A 224 -5.61 1.14 11.36
N GLY A 225 -5.35 1.88 10.29
CA GLY A 225 -5.31 3.34 10.29
C GLY A 225 -6.66 3.98 9.98
N GLU A 226 -6.63 5.28 9.70
CA GLU A 226 -7.82 6.00 9.27
C GLU A 226 -8.28 5.50 7.89
N ALA A 227 -9.58 5.23 7.77
CA ALA A 227 -10.13 4.72 6.52
C ALA A 227 -9.95 5.75 5.39
N PRO A 228 -9.46 5.35 4.21
CA PRO A 228 -9.33 6.26 3.07
C PRO A 228 -10.69 6.88 2.70
N GLU A 229 -10.70 8.11 2.18
CA GLU A 229 -11.93 8.77 1.70
C GLU A 229 -12.51 8.10 0.45
N VAL A 230 -11.62 7.58 -0.42
CA VAL A 230 -12.00 6.93 -1.67
C VAL A 230 -12.29 5.45 -1.41
N ASP A 231 -13.46 4.96 -1.84
CA ASP A 231 -13.88 3.56 -1.62
C ASP A 231 -13.10 2.59 -2.49
N GLU A 232 -12.87 2.98 -3.76
CA GLU A 232 -12.09 2.22 -4.72
C GLU A 232 -11.23 3.13 -5.59
N PHE A 233 -10.09 2.64 -6.02
CA PHE A 233 -9.36 3.27 -7.11
C PHE A 233 -9.05 2.24 -8.21
N LYS A 234 -8.98 2.75 -9.45
CA LYS A 234 -8.70 1.96 -10.62
C LYS A 234 -7.41 2.44 -11.27
N VAL A 235 -6.57 1.50 -11.65
CA VAL A 235 -5.38 1.78 -12.44
C VAL A 235 -5.56 1.14 -13.79
N LYS A 236 -5.65 1.99 -14.83
CA LYS A 236 -5.73 1.55 -16.22
C LYS A 236 -4.34 1.51 -16.82
N ALA A 237 -3.87 0.30 -17.13
CA ALA A 237 -2.61 0.11 -17.84
C ALA A 237 -2.76 0.54 -19.31
N VAL A 238 -1.99 1.53 -19.75
CA VAL A 238 -2.02 2.01 -21.14
C VAL A 238 -0.71 1.68 -21.84
N SER A 239 -0.81 0.98 -22.96
CA SER A 239 0.33 0.71 -23.83
C SER A 239 0.58 1.92 -24.75
N TYR A 240 1.77 2.52 -24.70
CA TYR A 240 2.18 3.64 -25.57
C TYR A 240 2.44 3.19 -27.02
N THR A 241 1.64 2.31 -27.60
CA THR A 241 1.85 1.83 -28.96
C THR A 241 1.47 2.84 -30.06
N HIS A 242 0.98 4.05 -29.73
CA HIS A 242 0.47 5.00 -30.72
C HIS A 242 0.97 6.45 -30.63
N LEU A 243 2.09 6.71 -29.98
CA LEU A 243 2.80 7.97 -30.19
C LEU A 243 3.82 7.81 -31.32
N THR A 244 3.34 7.58 -32.54
CA THR A 244 4.10 8.00 -33.70
C THR A 244 4.06 9.53 -33.69
N LEU A 245 5.15 10.17 -33.30
CA LEU A 245 5.36 11.58 -33.58
C LEU A 245 5.10 11.78 -35.06
N PRO A 246 4.31 12.79 -35.48
CA PRO A 246 4.19 13.10 -36.88
C PRO A 246 5.62 13.41 -37.40
N THR A 247 6.15 12.53 -38.25
CA THR A 247 7.39 12.78 -38.96
C THR A 247 7.18 14.04 -39.76
N ASN A 248 7.86 15.11 -39.38
CA ASN A 248 7.81 16.37 -40.10
C ASN A 248 8.37 16.11 -41.51
N PRO A 249 7.57 16.19 -42.61
CA PRO A 249 8.06 15.98 -43.95
C PRO A 249 8.71 17.27 -44.46
N ARG A 250 9.84 17.65 -43.86
CA ARG A 250 10.72 18.70 -44.34
C ARG A 250 12.16 18.19 -44.30
N GLY A 251 12.52 17.45 -45.30
CA GLY A 251 13.85 17.24 -45.79
C GLY A 251 13.88 17.72 -47.22
#